data_4465b1f8ce01e89575f008cd9480fedb
#
_entry.id   4465b1f8ce01e89575f008cd9480fedb
#
_cell.length_a   1.000
_cell.length_b   1.000
_cell.length_c   1.000
_cell.angle_alpha   90.00
_cell.angle_beta   90.00
_cell.angle_gamma   90.00
#
_symmetry.space_group_name_H-M   'P 1'
#
loop_
_entity.id
_entity.type
_entity.pdbx_description
1 polymer ?
#
loop_
_entity_poly.entity_id
_entity_poly.type
_entity_poly.pdbx_seq_one_letter_code
_entity_poly.pdbx_strand_id
1 'polypeptide(L)'
;MPTWNYVALELEGKVRKMDSTELEALLVDLSARHEARVTEGTPWTMDKLTERNKAGLMAAIVGFELEVQAWRPTLKLSQNKSPEDRARVIAGMEAAGSPAIAQLMRTLVP
;
A
#
# COMPACT_ATOMS: atom_id res chain seq x y z
N MET A 1 1.47 -22.87 18.81
CA MET A 1 2.67 -22.13 18.37
C MET A 1 2.24 -20.79 17.84
N PRO A 2 2.83 -19.67 18.30
CA PRO A 2 2.52 -18.34 17.78
C PRO A 2 2.78 -18.27 16.27
N THR A 3 1.93 -17.55 15.54
CA THR A 3 2.06 -17.35 14.11
C THR A 3 1.45 -16.01 13.70
N TRP A 4 1.73 -15.56 12.47
CA TRP A 4 1.19 -14.34 11.92
C TRP A 4 -0.04 -14.62 11.06
N ASN A 5 -1.04 -13.73 11.13
CA ASN A 5 -2.07 -13.59 10.12
C ASN A 5 -1.69 -12.43 9.21
N TYR A 6 -1.83 -12.63 7.91
CA TYR A 6 -1.45 -11.62 6.91
C TYR A 6 -2.16 -11.84 5.58
N VAL A 7 -2.17 -10.78 4.79
CA VAL A 7 -2.45 -10.82 3.36
C VAL A 7 -1.19 -10.37 2.64
N ALA A 8 -0.77 -11.12 1.65
CA ALA A 8 0.33 -10.78 0.78
C ALA A 8 -0.11 -10.85 -0.67
N LEU A 9 0.40 -9.96 -1.49
CA LEU A 9 0.22 -9.97 -2.93
C LEU A 9 1.58 -9.94 -3.61
N GLU A 10 1.94 -11.03 -4.29
CA GLU A 10 3.13 -11.10 -5.12
C GLU A 10 2.76 -10.70 -6.53
N LEU A 11 3.51 -9.78 -7.10
CA LEU A 11 3.36 -9.33 -8.48
C LEU A 11 4.60 -9.73 -9.28
N GLU A 12 4.39 -10.30 -10.45
CA GLU A 12 5.45 -10.65 -11.39
C GLU A 12 5.17 -9.98 -12.73
N GLY A 13 6.19 -9.43 -13.36
CA GLY A 13 6.00 -8.75 -14.62
C GLY A 13 7.28 -8.15 -15.18
N LYS A 14 7.13 -7.31 -16.20
CA LYS A 14 8.23 -6.60 -16.84
C LYS A 14 8.38 -5.22 -16.25
N VAL A 15 9.60 -4.89 -15.88
CA VAL A 15 9.95 -3.56 -15.35
C VAL A 15 10.55 -2.72 -16.47
N ARG A 16 10.08 -1.49 -16.61
CA ARG A 16 10.72 -0.47 -17.44
C ARG A 16 11.01 0.78 -16.62
N LYS A 17 12.04 1.50 -17.00
CA LYS A 17 12.35 2.80 -16.45
C LYS A 17 11.40 3.84 -17.05
N MET A 18 10.86 4.71 -16.21
CA MET A 18 10.08 5.88 -16.64
C MET A 18 11.00 6.98 -17.19
N ASP A 19 10.50 7.74 -18.15
CA ASP A 19 11.11 9.01 -18.51
C ASP A 19 10.77 10.13 -17.50
N SER A 20 11.36 11.31 -17.68
CA SER A 20 11.17 12.42 -16.75
C SER A 20 9.72 12.95 -16.71
N THR A 21 9.02 12.92 -17.83
CA THR A 21 7.62 13.36 -17.93
C THR A 21 6.69 12.41 -17.21
N GLU A 22 6.88 11.12 -17.41
CA GLU A 22 6.11 10.06 -16.69
C GLU A 22 6.37 10.13 -15.19
N LEU A 23 7.62 10.30 -14.78
CA LEU A 23 7.98 10.43 -13.37
C LEU A 23 7.34 11.67 -12.73
N GLU A 24 7.36 12.82 -13.40
CA GLU A 24 6.71 14.04 -12.91
C GLU A 24 5.20 13.83 -12.75
N ALA A 25 4.54 13.24 -13.73
CA ALA A 25 3.10 12.95 -13.66
C ALA A 25 2.77 12.00 -12.49
N LEU A 26 3.57 10.97 -12.28
CA LEU A 26 3.41 10.05 -11.15
C LEU A 26 3.55 10.78 -9.81
N LEU A 27 4.54 11.65 -9.67
CA LEU A 27 4.77 12.38 -8.41
C LEU A 27 3.66 13.38 -8.12
N VAL A 28 3.12 14.04 -9.13
CA VAL A 28 1.96 14.95 -9.00
C VAL A 28 0.75 14.17 -8.51
N ASP A 29 0.41 13.05 -9.14
CA ASP A 29 -0.75 12.22 -8.75
C ASP A 29 -0.57 11.61 -7.34
N LEU A 30 0.61 11.09 -7.04
CA LEU A 30 0.94 10.52 -5.74
C LEU A 30 0.83 11.56 -4.63
N SER A 31 1.39 12.75 -4.84
CA SER A 31 1.30 13.86 -3.88
C SER A 31 -0.15 14.26 -3.65
N ALA A 32 -0.94 14.44 -4.71
CA ALA A 32 -2.34 14.81 -4.60
C ALA A 32 -3.16 13.78 -3.78
N ARG A 33 -2.95 12.49 -4.02
CA ARG A 33 -3.63 11.41 -3.29
C ARG A 33 -3.26 11.36 -1.80
N HIS A 34 -2.01 11.62 -1.47
CA HIS A 34 -1.56 11.63 -0.07
C HIS A 34 -1.99 12.90 0.65
N GLU A 35 -1.87 14.06 0.02
CA GLU A 35 -2.30 15.35 0.57
C GLU A 35 -3.82 15.39 0.80
N ALA A 36 -4.61 14.73 -0.03
CA ALA A 36 -6.06 14.62 0.17
C ALA A 36 -6.46 13.93 1.49
N ARG A 37 -5.54 13.23 2.15
CA ARG A 37 -5.75 12.60 3.46
C ARG A 37 -5.37 13.50 4.64
N VAL A 38 -4.70 14.61 4.36
CA VAL A 38 -4.32 15.60 5.37
C VAL A 38 -5.53 16.48 5.65
N THR A 39 -5.99 16.47 6.89
CA THR A 39 -7.22 17.18 7.30
C THR A 39 -6.98 18.61 7.75
N GLU A 40 -5.72 18.99 7.98
CA GLU A 40 -5.34 20.31 8.48
C GLU A 40 -4.36 21.00 7.52
N GLY A 41 -4.56 22.31 7.34
CA GLY A 41 -3.71 23.15 6.52
C GLY A 41 -4.05 23.13 5.03
N THR A 42 -3.19 23.77 4.23
CA THR A 42 -3.31 23.80 2.77
C THR A 42 -2.51 22.65 2.16
N PRO A 43 -3.11 21.80 1.31
CA PRO A 43 -2.40 20.73 0.64
C PRO A 43 -1.13 21.20 -0.05
N TRP A 44 -0.08 20.41 0.04
CA TRP A 44 1.15 20.69 -0.69
C TRP A 44 0.98 20.32 -2.17
N THR A 45 1.53 21.16 -3.04
CA THR A 45 1.53 20.93 -4.49
C THR A 45 2.91 21.21 -5.07
N MET A 46 3.25 20.55 -6.16
CA MET A 46 4.59 20.63 -6.76
C MET A 46 4.90 22.00 -7.38
N ASP A 47 3.90 22.79 -7.72
CA ASP A 47 4.04 24.16 -8.22
C ASP A 47 4.60 25.15 -7.18
N LYS A 48 4.63 24.75 -5.90
CA LYS A 48 5.34 25.50 -4.84
C LYS A 48 6.87 25.42 -4.97
N LEU A 49 7.38 24.47 -5.75
CA LEU A 49 8.82 24.36 -6.03
C LEU A 49 9.22 25.27 -7.19
N THR A 50 10.40 25.88 -7.08
CA THR A 50 11.03 26.51 -8.24
C THR A 50 11.45 25.43 -9.25
N GLU A 51 11.50 25.75 -10.54
CA GLU A 51 11.94 24.82 -11.58
C GLU A 51 13.32 24.22 -11.29
N ARG A 52 14.23 25.01 -10.74
CA ARG A 52 15.57 24.54 -10.35
C ARG A 52 15.51 23.49 -9.23
N ASN A 53 14.69 23.73 -8.20
CA ASN A 53 14.56 22.82 -7.08
C ASN A 53 13.85 21.53 -7.52
N LYS A 54 12.81 21.66 -8.34
CA LYS A 54 12.10 20.51 -8.93
C LYS A 54 13.04 19.65 -9.74
N ALA A 55 13.81 20.23 -10.65
CA ALA A 55 14.78 19.50 -11.47
C ALA A 55 15.84 18.77 -10.62
N GLY A 56 16.35 19.42 -9.56
CA GLY A 56 17.32 18.80 -8.64
C GLY A 56 16.75 17.62 -7.88
N LEU A 57 15.53 17.75 -7.38
CA LEU A 57 14.84 16.65 -6.67
C LEU A 57 14.53 15.49 -7.59
N MET A 58 14.04 15.77 -8.80
CA MET A 58 13.73 14.73 -9.79
C MET A 58 14.97 13.99 -10.29
N ALA A 59 16.11 14.66 -10.40
CA ALA A 59 17.38 14.03 -10.78
C ALA A 59 17.90 13.02 -9.74
N ALA A 60 17.46 13.14 -8.49
CA ALA A 60 17.88 12.28 -7.40
C ALA A 60 17.08 10.95 -7.29
N ILE A 61 16.02 10.80 -8.09
CA ILE A 61 15.14 9.62 -8.04
C ILE A 61 14.96 9.02 -9.43
N VAL A 62 14.59 7.73 -9.44
CA VAL A 62 14.30 6.99 -10.67
C VAL A 62 12.93 6.35 -10.52
N GLY A 63 12.05 6.58 -11.50
CA GLY A 63 10.74 5.93 -11.58
C GLY A 63 10.82 4.64 -12.39
N PHE A 64 10.10 3.62 -11.91
CA PHE A 64 9.90 2.37 -12.62
C PHE A 64 8.43 2.05 -12.73
N GLU A 65 8.04 1.45 -13.83
CA GLU A 65 6.72 0.88 -14.06
C GLU A 65 6.84 -0.63 -14.15
N LEU A 66 6.00 -1.35 -13.42
CA LEU A 66 5.85 -2.79 -13.52
C LEU A 66 4.61 -3.11 -14.34
N GLU A 67 4.79 -3.66 -15.54
CA GLU A 67 3.72 -4.28 -16.32
C GLU A 67 3.41 -5.65 -15.70
N VAL A 68 2.34 -5.71 -14.91
CA VAL A 68 1.97 -6.93 -14.19
C VAL A 68 1.48 -8.00 -15.16
N GLN A 69 2.15 -9.15 -15.19
CA GLN A 69 1.81 -10.30 -16.04
C GLN A 69 1.20 -11.45 -15.22
N ALA A 70 1.55 -11.55 -13.95
CA ALA A 70 0.98 -12.52 -13.03
C ALA A 70 0.92 -11.93 -11.60
N TRP A 71 -0.02 -12.42 -10.84
CA TRP A 71 -0.15 -12.06 -9.42
C TRP A 71 -0.58 -13.29 -8.61
N ARG A 72 -0.06 -13.38 -7.41
CA ARG A 72 -0.33 -14.49 -6.48
C ARG A 72 -0.73 -13.91 -5.13
N PRO A 73 -2.02 -13.91 -4.78
CA PRO A 73 -2.47 -13.52 -3.46
C PRO A 73 -2.24 -14.67 -2.47
N THR A 74 -1.82 -14.34 -1.26
CA THR A 74 -1.77 -15.25 -0.11
C THR A 74 -2.59 -14.67 1.03
N LEU A 75 -3.55 -15.44 1.50
CA LEU A 75 -4.43 -15.10 2.61
C LEU A 75 -4.18 -16.12 3.73
N LYS A 76 -3.52 -15.69 4.80
CA LYS A 76 -3.34 -16.48 6.01
C LYS A 76 -4.13 -15.84 7.14
N LEU A 77 -5.35 -16.31 7.32
CA LEU A 77 -6.36 -15.70 8.18
C LEU A 77 -6.93 -16.68 9.22
N SER A 78 -6.13 -17.67 9.61
CA SER A 78 -6.55 -18.74 10.56
C SER A 78 -7.75 -19.55 10.06
N GLN A 79 -7.84 -19.80 8.75
CA GLN A 79 -8.95 -20.53 8.11
C GLN A 79 -9.11 -21.97 8.62
N ASN A 80 -8.02 -22.55 9.10
CA ASN A 80 -7.95 -23.92 9.62
C ASN A 80 -8.27 -24.05 11.11
N LYS A 81 -8.68 -22.97 11.76
CA LYS A 81 -9.03 -22.96 13.18
C LYS A 81 -10.53 -23.16 13.41
N SER A 82 -10.90 -23.62 14.61
CA SER A 82 -12.30 -23.67 15.02
C SER A 82 -12.92 -22.26 15.04
N PRO A 83 -14.25 -22.12 14.90
CA PRO A 83 -14.91 -20.82 15.01
C PRO A 83 -14.59 -20.10 16.32
N GLU A 84 -14.51 -20.82 17.44
CA GLU A 84 -14.21 -20.24 18.75
C GLU A 84 -12.78 -19.71 18.83
N ASP A 85 -11.81 -20.48 18.34
CA ASP A 85 -10.41 -20.07 18.30
C ASP A 85 -10.22 -18.88 17.35
N ARG A 86 -10.91 -18.90 16.21
CA ARG A 86 -10.86 -17.80 15.25
C ARG A 86 -11.44 -16.52 15.84
N ALA A 87 -12.56 -16.59 16.58
CA ALA A 87 -13.13 -15.45 17.27
C ALA A 87 -12.15 -14.82 18.28
N ARG A 88 -11.41 -15.66 19.02
CA ARG A 88 -10.36 -15.19 19.94
C ARG A 88 -9.21 -14.51 19.20
N VAL A 89 -8.79 -15.06 18.05
CA VAL A 89 -7.74 -14.44 17.23
C VAL A 89 -8.21 -13.10 16.68
N ILE A 90 -9.44 -12.99 16.19
CA ILE A 90 -10.03 -11.73 15.71
C ILE A 90 -10.00 -10.65 16.80
N ALA A 91 -10.49 -10.99 18.00
CA ALA A 91 -10.46 -10.07 19.15
C ALA A 91 -9.02 -9.66 19.51
N GLY A 92 -8.07 -10.59 19.47
CA GLY A 92 -6.66 -10.31 19.70
C GLY A 92 -6.05 -9.38 18.65
N MET A 93 -6.43 -9.53 17.38
CA MET A 93 -5.96 -8.66 16.29
C MET A 93 -6.50 -7.23 16.44
N GLU A 94 -7.75 -7.06 16.88
CA GLU A 94 -8.32 -5.76 17.18
C GLU A 94 -7.60 -5.08 18.35
N ALA A 95 -7.41 -5.80 19.44
CA ALA A 95 -6.68 -5.30 20.60
C ALA A 95 -5.22 -4.93 20.29
N ALA A 96 -4.58 -5.63 19.34
CA ALA A 96 -3.22 -5.36 18.88
C ALA A 96 -3.13 -4.23 17.82
N GLY A 97 -4.22 -3.54 17.50
CA GLY A 97 -4.24 -2.43 16.55
C GLY A 97 -4.21 -2.86 15.08
N SER A 98 -4.69 -4.06 14.77
CA SER A 98 -4.78 -4.59 13.40
C SER A 98 -6.23 -4.82 12.94
N PRO A 99 -7.11 -3.80 12.99
CA PRO A 99 -8.55 -3.97 12.71
C PRO A 99 -8.83 -4.39 11.27
N ALA A 100 -7.98 -4.01 10.32
CA ALA A 100 -8.14 -4.37 8.91
C ALA A 100 -8.02 -5.90 8.71
N ILE A 101 -7.06 -6.55 9.34
CA ILE A 101 -6.91 -8.01 9.29
C ILE A 101 -8.09 -8.68 10.01
N ALA A 102 -8.51 -8.18 11.16
CA ALA A 102 -9.68 -8.68 11.88
C ALA A 102 -10.95 -8.63 11.01
N GLN A 103 -11.15 -7.53 10.28
CA GLN A 103 -12.27 -7.39 9.35
C GLN A 103 -12.21 -8.41 8.20
N LEU A 104 -11.04 -8.60 7.59
CA LEU A 104 -10.86 -9.62 6.54
C LEU A 104 -11.13 -11.04 7.06
N MET A 105 -10.72 -11.35 8.28
CA MET A 105 -11.01 -12.65 8.91
C MET A 105 -12.51 -12.88 9.07
N ARG A 106 -13.31 -11.84 9.35
CA ARG A 106 -14.77 -11.95 9.44
C ARG A 106 -15.44 -12.14 8.09
N THR A 107 -14.96 -11.45 7.07
CA THR A 107 -15.63 -11.37 5.76
C THR A 107 -15.23 -12.48 4.80
N LEU A 108 -13.96 -12.93 4.85
CA LEU A 108 -13.43 -13.92 3.91
C LEU A 108 -13.34 -15.33 4.47
N VAL A 109 -13.56 -15.50 5.75
CA VAL A 109 -13.52 -16.81 6.43
C VAL A 109 -14.83 -16.98 7.21
N PRO A 110 -15.86 -17.53 6.57
CA PRO A 110 -17.17 -17.77 7.19
C PRO A 110 -17.10 -18.77 8.34
#